data_77aac4829cad826f42b8761ab6b2642d
#
_entry.id   77aac4829cad826f42b8761ab6b2642d
#
_cell.length_a   1.000
_cell.length_b   1.000
_cell.length_c   1.000
_cell.angle_alpha   90.00
_cell.angle_beta   90.00
_cell.angle_gamma   90.00
#
_symmetry.space_group_name_H-M   'P 1'
#
loop_
_entity.id
_entity.type
_entity.pdbx_description
1 polymer ?
#
loop_
_entity_poly.entity_id
_entity_poly.type
_entity_poly.pdbx_seq_one_letter_code
_entity_poly.pdbx_strand_id
1 'polypeptide(L)'
;FNRLIAERVPSAPGRELTETLDDPHMHARGMLMKVDHPSHGEITICKSPLRFVDRPPPTWVTPPAYGEHNKQVFIDEVGLSADDFAALESAGVV
;
A
#
# COMPACT_ATOMS: atom_id res chain seq x y z
N PHE A 1 -0.57 20.06 -24.95
CA PHE A 1 0.59 19.48 -24.27
C PHE A 1 1.79 19.46 -25.25
N ASN A 2 1.74 18.74 -26.38
CA ASN A 2 2.86 18.56 -27.32
C ASN A 2 3.45 19.90 -27.83
N ARG A 3 2.62 20.91 -28.08
CA ARG A 3 3.10 22.25 -28.47
C ARG A 3 3.88 22.93 -27.35
N LEU A 4 3.46 22.78 -26.09
CA LEU A 4 4.17 23.34 -24.94
C LEU A 4 5.53 22.68 -24.76
N ILE A 5 5.60 21.37 -24.91
CA ILE A 5 6.88 20.64 -24.84
C ILE A 5 7.82 21.05 -25.98
N ALA A 6 7.31 21.21 -27.21
CA ALA A 6 8.11 21.67 -28.34
C ALA A 6 8.73 23.05 -28.11
N GLU A 7 8.00 23.93 -27.43
CA GLU A 7 8.47 25.28 -27.05
C GLU A 7 9.23 25.29 -25.70
N ARG A 8 9.62 24.10 -25.17
CA ARG A 8 10.36 23.94 -23.91
C ARG A 8 9.65 24.53 -22.68
N VAL A 9 8.33 24.59 -22.70
CA VAL A 9 7.53 25.00 -21.54
C VAL A 9 7.36 23.79 -20.63
N PRO A 10 7.82 23.83 -19.36
CA PRO A 10 7.59 22.75 -18.41
C PRO A 10 6.11 22.49 -18.25
N SER A 11 5.67 21.31 -18.64
CA SER A 11 4.26 20.92 -18.60
C SER A 11 4.14 19.42 -18.48
N ALA A 12 3.05 18.96 -17.87
CA ALA A 12 2.69 17.55 -17.77
C ALA A 12 1.18 17.40 -17.98
N PRO A 13 0.72 16.32 -18.62
CA PRO A 13 -0.72 16.03 -18.71
C PRO A 13 -1.25 15.63 -17.33
N GLY A 14 -2.49 16.04 -17.01
CA GLY A 14 -3.27 15.41 -15.96
C GLY A 14 -3.63 13.99 -16.41
N ARG A 15 -3.42 13.01 -15.54
CA ARG A 15 -3.71 11.61 -15.85
C ARG A 15 -4.71 11.04 -14.86
N GLU A 16 -5.56 10.15 -15.35
CA GLU A 16 -6.40 9.33 -14.50
C GLU A 16 -5.58 8.25 -13.77
N LEU A 17 -6.09 7.75 -12.65
CA LEU A 17 -5.40 6.72 -11.87
C LEU A 17 -5.13 5.46 -12.71
N THR A 18 -6.09 5.03 -13.50
CA THR A 18 -5.98 3.87 -14.39
C THR A 18 -4.83 4.03 -15.39
N GLU A 19 -4.70 5.21 -16.03
CA GLU A 19 -3.59 5.51 -16.93
C GLU A 19 -2.23 5.45 -16.22
N THR A 20 -2.19 5.84 -14.95
CA THR A 20 -0.96 5.78 -14.14
C THR A 20 -0.58 4.34 -13.79
N LEU A 21 -1.58 3.48 -13.52
CA LEU A 21 -1.34 2.06 -13.24
C LEU A 21 -0.78 1.30 -14.45
N ASP A 22 -1.13 1.75 -15.67
CA ASP A 22 -0.66 1.16 -16.91
C ASP A 22 0.60 1.86 -17.48
N ASP A 23 1.10 2.91 -16.82
CA ASP A 23 2.23 3.69 -17.31
C ASP A 23 3.52 2.85 -17.34
N PRO A 24 4.15 2.64 -18.52
CA PRO A 24 5.41 1.89 -18.62
C PRO A 24 6.53 2.45 -17.76
N HIS A 25 6.56 3.75 -17.50
CA HIS A 25 7.57 4.36 -16.63
C HIS A 25 7.41 3.93 -15.18
N MET A 26 6.17 3.86 -14.67
CA MET A 26 5.90 3.38 -13.32
C MET A 26 6.35 1.93 -13.13
N HIS A 27 6.11 1.08 -14.12
CA HIS A 27 6.57 -0.30 -14.14
C HIS A 27 8.10 -0.40 -14.26
N ALA A 28 8.73 0.32 -15.17
CA ALA A 28 10.19 0.33 -15.34
C ALA A 28 10.92 0.82 -14.09
N ARG A 29 10.33 1.77 -13.36
CA ARG A 29 10.83 2.23 -12.06
C ARG A 29 10.56 1.26 -10.92
N GLY A 30 9.75 0.22 -11.15
CA GLY A 30 9.33 -0.73 -10.12
C GLY A 30 8.54 -0.06 -8.98
N MET A 31 7.76 0.95 -9.33
CA MET A 31 6.92 1.68 -8.37
C MET A 31 5.60 0.98 -8.06
N LEU A 32 5.22 0.06 -8.92
CA LEU A 32 4.00 -0.73 -8.79
C LEU A 32 4.35 -2.20 -8.61
N MET A 33 3.52 -2.93 -7.89
CA MET A 33 3.58 -4.38 -7.79
C MET A 33 2.19 -4.97 -7.66
N LYS A 34 2.05 -6.17 -8.16
CA LYS A 34 0.85 -6.98 -8.00
C LYS A 34 0.99 -7.87 -6.78
N VAL A 35 -0.07 -7.95 -6.00
CA VAL A 35 -0.17 -8.83 -4.83
C VAL A 35 -1.51 -9.54 -4.85
N ASP A 36 -1.53 -10.80 -4.42
CA ASP A 36 -2.77 -11.56 -4.27
C ASP A 36 -3.41 -11.25 -2.90
N HIS A 37 -4.54 -10.55 -2.93
CA HIS A 37 -5.28 -10.22 -1.71
C HIS A 37 -6.33 -11.30 -1.44
N PRO A 38 -6.44 -11.83 -0.21
CA PRO A 38 -7.34 -12.93 0.11
C PRO A 38 -8.82 -12.70 -0.26
N SER A 39 -9.29 -11.45 -0.14
CA SER A 39 -10.70 -11.09 -0.40
C SER A 39 -10.92 -10.39 -1.74
N HIS A 40 -9.88 -9.88 -2.40
CA HIS A 40 -10.01 -9.04 -3.60
C HIS A 40 -9.28 -9.60 -4.83
N GLY A 41 -8.61 -10.74 -4.70
CA GLY A 41 -7.79 -11.29 -5.77
C GLY A 41 -6.54 -10.44 -6.05
N GLU A 42 -6.04 -10.47 -7.28
CA GLU A 42 -4.86 -9.68 -7.66
C GLU A 42 -5.16 -8.17 -7.62
N ILE A 43 -4.43 -7.46 -6.77
CA ILE A 43 -4.50 -6.00 -6.67
C ILE A 43 -3.13 -5.39 -6.97
N THR A 44 -3.12 -4.16 -7.50
CA THR A 44 -1.89 -3.40 -7.72
C THR A 44 -1.68 -2.41 -6.59
N ILE A 45 -0.53 -2.47 -5.95
CA ILE A 45 -0.15 -1.55 -4.87
C ILE A 45 1.07 -0.72 -5.26
N CYS A 46 1.17 0.48 -4.68
CA CYS A 46 2.35 1.32 -4.83
C CYS A 46 3.45 0.88 -3.88
N LYS A 47 4.66 0.82 -4.38
CA LYS A 47 5.87 0.58 -3.57
C LYS A 47 6.44 1.90 -3.04
N SER A 48 7.27 1.79 -2.01
CA SER A 48 8.04 2.94 -1.53
C SER A 48 9.01 3.45 -2.61
N PRO A 49 9.12 4.76 -2.82
CA PRO A 49 10.14 5.35 -3.67
C PRO A 49 11.54 5.27 -3.07
N LEU A 50 11.65 5.00 -1.78
CA LEU A 50 12.92 4.90 -1.08
C LEU A 50 13.65 3.61 -1.48
N ARG A 51 14.92 3.77 -1.88
CA ARG A 51 15.80 2.65 -2.23
C ARG A 51 17.10 2.79 -1.44
N PHE A 52 17.48 1.71 -0.80
CA PHE A 52 18.75 1.62 -0.09
C PHE A 52 19.74 0.80 -0.93
N VAL A 53 20.92 1.36 -1.18
CA VAL A 53 21.94 0.72 -2.04
C VAL A 53 22.51 -0.55 -1.38
N ASP A 54 22.71 -0.50 -0.06
CA ASP A 54 23.39 -1.54 0.70
C ASP A 54 22.45 -2.46 1.50
N ARG A 55 21.15 -2.46 1.16
CA ARG A 55 20.16 -3.28 1.83
C ARG A 55 19.29 -4.03 0.83
N PRO A 56 18.88 -5.27 1.14
CA PRO A 56 17.91 -5.96 0.31
C PRO A 56 16.59 -5.16 0.25
N PRO A 57 15.84 -5.30 -0.84
CA PRO A 57 14.52 -4.68 -0.92
C PRO A 57 13.63 -5.19 0.22
N PRO A 58 12.72 -4.35 0.74
CA PRO A 58 11.79 -4.79 1.77
C PRO A 58 10.88 -5.91 1.25
N THR A 59 10.54 -6.83 2.14
CA THR A 59 9.48 -7.81 1.88
C THR A 59 8.14 -7.07 1.91
N TRP A 60 7.38 -7.23 0.86
CA TRP A 60 6.05 -6.65 0.73
C TRP A 60 5.01 -7.70 1.09
N VAL A 61 4.06 -7.31 1.90
CA VAL A 61 2.91 -8.14 2.28
C VAL A 61 1.62 -7.46 1.79
N THR A 62 0.57 -8.24 1.66
CA THR A 62 -0.76 -7.71 1.34
C THR A 62 -1.22 -6.76 2.44
N PRO A 63 -2.01 -5.73 2.12
CA PRO A 63 -2.70 -4.95 3.13
C PRO A 63 -3.54 -5.89 4.02
N PRO A 64 -3.53 -5.69 5.34
CA PRO A 64 -4.30 -6.54 6.24
C PRO A 64 -5.81 -6.30 6.11
N ALA A 65 -6.60 -7.31 6.45
CA ALA A 65 -8.04 -7.13 6.65
C ALA A 65 -8.30 -6.25 7.88
N TYR A 66 -9.51 -5.68 7.94
CA TYR A 66 -9.91 -4.88 9.10
C TYR A 66 -9.84 -5.72 10.39
N GLY A 67 -9.09 -5.23 11.38
CA GLY A 67 -8.92 -5.89 12.67
C GLY A 67 -8.05 -7.15 12.66
N GLU A 68 -7.42 -7.52 11.55
CA GLU A 68 -6.63 -8.76 11.43
C GLU A 68 -5.57 -8.92 12.51
N HIS A 69 -4.95 -7.83 12.95
CA HIS A 69 -3.88 -7.83 13.94
C HIS A 69 -4.35 -7.42 15.35
N ASN A 70 -5.65 -7.21 15.58
CA ASN A 70 -6.15 -6.71 16.86
C ASN A 70 -5.70 -7.58 18.04
N LYS A 71 -5.82 -8.89 17.95
CA LYS A 71 -5.41 -9.80 19.03
C LYS A 71 -3.92 -9.74 19.27
N GLN A 72 -3.13 -9.76 18.21
CA GLN A 72 -1.68 -9.66 18.33
C GLN A 72 -1.28 -8.36 19.02
N VAL A 73 -1.83 -7.23 18.59
CA VAL A 73 -1.46 -5.93 19.16
C VAL A 73 -1.98 -5.79 20.58
N PHE A 74 -3.26 -6.02 20.83
CA PHE A 74 -3.85 -5.72 22.14
C PHE A 74 -3.53 -6.76 23.21
N ILE A 75 -3.47 -8.04 22.88
CA ILE A 75 -3.17 -9.09 23.85
C ILE A 75 -1.66 -9.28 23.94
N ASP A 76 -0.98 -9.58 22.82
CA ASP A 76 0.41 -10.05 22.87
C ASP A 76 1.40 -8.90 23.09
N GLU A 77 1.18 -7.71 22.49
CA GLU A 77 2.12 -6.59 22.59
C GLU A 77 1.75 -5.61 23.71
N VAL A 78 0.46 -5.27 23.86
CA VAL A 78 -0.03 -4.33 24.89
C VAL A 78 -0.24 -5.04 26.23
N GLY A 79 -0.57 -6.34 26.21
CA GLY A 79 -0.75 -7.16 27.42
C GLY A 79 -2.13 -7.07 28.03
N LEU A 80 -3.18 -6.76 27.24
CA LEU A 80 -4.57 -6.86 27.70
C LEU A 80 -4.92 -8.30 28.02
N SER A 81 -5.75 -8.51 29.04
CA SER A 81 -6.32 -9.82 29.26
C SER A 81 -7.29 -10.22 28.14
N ALA A 82 -7.47 -11.53 27.91
CA ALA A 82 -8.44 -12.00 26.92
C ALA A 82 -9.87 -11.53 27.22
N ASP A 83 -10.22 -11.42 28.52
CA ASP A 83 -11.55 -10.97 28.96
C ASP A 83 -11.76 -9.48 28.67
N ASP A 84 -10.74 -8.62 28.93
CA ASP A 84 -10.79 -7.20 28.61
C ASP A 84 -10.87 -6.98 27.11
N PHE A 85 -10.11 -7.73 26.33
CA PHE A 85 -10.17 -7.67 24.86
C PHE A 85 -11.56 -8.04 24.34
N ALA A 86 -12.16 -9.14 24.85
CA ALA A 86 -13.51 -9.57 24.48
C ALA A 86 -14.58 -8.51 24.85
N ALA A 87 -14.41 -7.81 25.97
CA ALA A 87 -15.27 -6.70 26.34
C ALA A 87 -15.19 -5.54 25.36
N LEU A 88 -13.98 -5.19 24.88
CA LEU A 88 -13.77 -4.16 23.86
C LEU A 88 -14.36 -4.56 22.50
N GLU A 89 -14.18 -5.81 22.06
CA GLU A 89 -14.83 -6.34 20.85
C GLU A 89 -16.38 -6.23 20.95
N SER A 90 -16.93 -6.65 22.09
CA SER A 90 -18.39 -6.60 22.32
C SER A 90 -18.95 -5.17 22.34
N ALA A 91 -18.13 -4.22 22.75
CA ALA A 91 -18.47 -2.80 22.76
C ALA A 91 -18.24 -2.10 21.40
N GLY A 92 -17.69 -2.82 20.40
CA GLY A 92 -17.37 -2.26 19.09
C GLY A 92 -16.25 -1.21 19.10
N VAL A 93 -15.34 -1.30 20.06
CA VAL A 93 -14.19 -0.39 20.21
C VAL A 93 -13.00 -0.87 19.38
N VAL A 94 -12.87 -2.18 19.23
CA VAL A 94 -11.80 -2.85 18.46
C VAL A 94 -12.38 -3.88 17.51
#